data_7d31a5566957a571d5faf720ae7f2282
#
_entry.id   7d31a5566957a571d5faf720ae7f2282
#
_cell.length_a   1.000
_cell.length_b   1.000
_cell.length_c   1.000
_cell.angle_alpha   90.00
_cell.angle_beta   90.00
_cell.angle_gamma   90.00
#
_symmetry.space_group_name_H-M   'P 1'
#
loop_
_entity.id
_entity.type
_entity.pdbx_description
1 polymer ?
#
loop_
_entity_poly.entity_id
_entity_poly.type
_entity_poly.pdbx_seq_one_letter_code
_entity_poly.pdbx_strand_id
1 'polypeptide(L)'
;MPLKEQIMEVISGPHVAAVATLDGKLPAVRFMVLAGLPDMTLVGATMKSSKKVEQLKKNPDTALAIWSGKEYSDPYVDIIAKGTIHDDVATKKKYWNPMFEQFFKTPENPDFVVLVFTAGEITYHGKNMSSMEVWKR
;
A
#
# COMPACT_ATOMS: atom_id res chain seq x y z
N MET A 1 -15.56 -3.49 -18.36
CA MET A 1 -14.17 -3.73 -17.91
C MET A 1 -14.20 -4.66 -16.69
N PRO A 2 -13.42 -5.72 -16.71
CA PRO A 2 -13.35 -6.61 -15.55
C PRO A 2 -12.93 -5.87 -14.28
N LEU A 3 -13.44 -6.34 -13.15
CA LEU A 3 -13.17 -5.68 -11.85
C LEU A 3 -11.67 -5.55 -11.55
N LYS A 4 -10.91 -6.60 -11.83
CA LYS A 4 -9.47 -6.59 -11.58
C LYS A 4 -8.75 -5.49 -12.36
N GLU A 5 -9.15 -5.27 -13.60
CA GLU A 5 -8.60 -4.20 -14.43
C GLU A 5 -8.98 -2.81 -13.91
N GLN A 6 -10.23 -2.65 -13.45
CA GLN A 6 -10.68 -1.40 -12.84
C GLN A 6 -9.88 -1.07 -11.59
N ILE A 7 -9.63 -2.08 -10.75
CA ILE A 7 -8.79 -1.92 -9.56
C ILE A 7 -7.38 -1.50 -9.97
N MET A 8 -6.78 -2.17 -10.95
CA MET A 8 -5.42 -1.87 -11.39
C MET A 8 -5.28 -0.46 -11.94
N GLU A 9 -6.31 0.09 -12.58
CA GLU A 9 -6.27 1.49 -13.02
C GLU A 9 -6.11 2.46 -11.85
N VAL A 10 -6.65 2.11 -10.68
CA VAL A 10 -6.55 2.94 -9.49
C VAL A 10 -5.21 2.76 -8.78
N ILE A 11 -4.72 1.52 -8.65
CA ILE A 11 -3.56 1.23 -7.78
C ILE A 11 -2.23 1.09 -8.51
N SER A 12 -2.23 0.94 -9.83
CA SER A 12 -1.02 0.69 -10.61
C SER A 12 -0.08 1.91 -10.57
N GLY A 13 1.21 1.64 -10.34
CA GLY A 13 2.20 2.70 -10.19
C GLY A 13 2.15 3.37 -8.81
N PRO A 14 2.99 4.38 -8.58
CA PRO A 14 3.05 5.04 -7.29
C PRO A 14 1.84 5.96 -7.06
N HIS A 15 1.21 5.79 -5.89
CA HIS A 15 0.09 6.62 -5.44
C HIS A 15 0.25 6.94 -3.97
N VAL A 16 -0.25 8.09 -3.57
CA VAL A 16 -0.40 8.41 -2.15
C VAL A 16 -1.57 7.60 -1.62
N ALA A 17 -1.30 6.78 -0.63
CA ALA A 17 -2.29 5.93 0.02
C ALA A 17 -2.44 6.33 1.49
N ALA A 18 -3.67 6.25 1.99
CA ALA A 18 -3.90 6.27 3.43
C ALA A 18 -3.67 4.86 3.96
N VAL A 19 -2.83 4.72 4.97
CA VAL A 19 -2.45 3.42 5.53
C VAL A 19 -2.80 3.40 7.01
N ALA A 20 -3.72 2.54 7.39
CA ALA A 20 -4.12 2.36 8.78
C ALA A 20 -3.48 1.10 9.36
N THR A 21 -2.92 1.25 10.55
CA THR A 21 -2.34 0.17 11.34
C THR A 21 -2.93 0.21 12.73
N LEU A 22 -2.61 -0.78 13.57
CA LEU A 22 -3.07 -0.82 14.94
C LEU A 22 -1.92 -0.52 15.90
N ASP A 23 -2.15 0.41 16.81
CA ASP A 23 -1.29 0.69 17.95
C ASP A 23 -1.99 0.14 19.20
N GLY A 24 -1.72 -1.14 19.52
CA GLY A 24 -2.54 -1.87 20.45
C GLY A 24 -3.96 -2.03 19.92
N LYS A 25 -4.94 -1.48 20.57
CA LYS A 25 -6.35 -1.48 20.13
C LYS A 25 -6.75 -0.22 19.38
N LEU A 26 -5.88 0.79 19.33
CA LEU A 26 -6.20 2.07 18.71
C LEU A 26 -5.76 2.06 17.24
N PRO A 27 -6.64 2.47 16.33
CA PRO A 27 -6.23 2.65 14.95
C PRO A 27 -5.32 3.86 14.81
N ALA A 28 -4.33 3.75 13.93
CA ALA A 28 -3.43 4.82 13.56
C ALA A 28 -3.40 4.94 12.05
N VAL A 29 -3.40 6.15 11.52
CA VAL A 29 -3.43 6.36 10.07
C VAL A 29 -2.41 7.43 9.65
N ARG A 30 -1.79 7.23 8.50
CA ARG A 30 -0.86 8.17 7.87
C ARG A 30 -0.86 7.95 6.37
N PHE A 31 -0.28 8.87 5.64
CA PHE A 31 -0.07 8.69 4.21
C PHE A 31 1.26 8.00 3.93
N MET A 32 1.28 7.18 2.91
CA MET A 32 2.49 6.59 2.33
C MET A 32 2.35 6.56 0.82
N VAL A 33 3.46 6.55 0.11
CA VAL A 33 3.45 6.27 -1.32
C VAL A 33 3.54 4.75 -1.49
N LEU A 34 2.56 4.16 -2.15
CA LEU A 34 2.51 2.73 -2.44
C LEU A 34 2.34 2.52 -3.94
N ALA A 35 2.96 1.48 -4.47
CA ALA A 35 2.77 1.04 -5.84
C ALA A 35 2.02 -0.29 -5.85
N GLY A 36 0.90 -0.34 -6.56
CA GLY A 36 0.13 -1.56 -6.73
C GLY A 36 0.67 -2.43 -7.85
N LEU A 37 0.64 -3.74 -7.63
CA LEU A 37 1.15 -4.74 -8.56
C LEU A 37 0.02 -5.65 -9.04
N PRO A 38 0.19 -6.33 -10.20
CA PRO A 38 -0.87 -7.16 -10.78
C PRO A 38 -1.35 -8.33 -9.90
N ASP A 39 -0.54 -8.76 -8.95
CA ASP A 39 -0.90 -9.82 -8.00
C ASP A 39 -1.71 -9.29 -6.79
N MET A 40 -2.13 -8.02 -6.84
CA MET A 40 -2.86 -7.36 -5.76
C MET A 40 -2.06 -7.23 -4.47
N THR A 41 -0.75 -7.01 -4.60
CA THR A 41 0.09 -6.52 -3.53
C THR A 41 0.41 -5.05 -3.76
N LEU A 42 0.70 -4.34 -2.67
CA LEU A 42 1.08 -2.93 -2.73
C LEU A 42 2.39 -2.78 -1.95
N VAL A 43 3.33 -2.05 -2.51
CA VAL A 43 4.70 -1.99 -1.99
C VAL A 43 5.11 -0.55 -1.74
N GLY A 44 5.74 -0.31 -0.61
CA GLY A 44 6.33 0.96 -0.26
C GLY A 44 7.57 0.79 0.58
N ALA A 45 8.30 1.88 0.76
CA ALA A 45 9.49 1.89 1.60
C ALA A 45 9.31 2.93 2.71
N THR A 46 9.90 2.64 3.86
CA THR A 46 9.85 3.54 5.01
C THR A 46 11.11 3.38 5.86
N MET A 47 11.34 4.35 6.74
CA MET A 47 12.42 4.26 7.70
C MET A 47 12.18 3.09 8.66
N LYS A 48 13.21 2.29 8.88
CA LYS A 48 13.16 1.14 9.78
C LYS A 48 12.71 1.51 11.20
N SER A 49 13.04 2.71 11.64
CA SER A 49 12.72 3.22 12.98
C SER A 49 11.32 3.80 13.12
N SER A 50 10.51 3.80 12.07
CA SER A 50 9.18 4.42 12.12
C SER A 50 8.21 3.67 13.02
N LYS A 51 7.22 4.40 13.58
CA LYS A 51 6.19 3.81 14.43
C LYS A 51 5.36 2.76 13.70
N LYS A 52 5.08 2.96 12.41
CA LYS A 52 4.29 2.00 11.63
C LYS A 52 4.97 0.65 11.53
N VAL A 53 6.31 0.62 11.47
CA VAL A 53 7.07 -0.63 11.46
C VAL A 53 6.89 -1.39 12.77
N GLU A 54 6.99 -0.70 13.89
CA GLU A 54 6.76 -1.32 15.20
C GLU A 54 5.32 -1.86 15.34
N GLN A 55 4.36 -1.09 14.84
CA GLN A 55 2.96 -1.49 14.89
C GLN A 55 2.71 -2.73 14.03
N LEU A 56 3.29 -2.80 12.83
CA LEU A 56 3.16 -3.96 11.93
C LEU A 56 3.85 -5.21 12.49
N LYS A 57 4.96 -5.07 13.20
CA LYS A 57 5.60 -6.21 13.87
C LYS A 57 4.67 -6.86 14.88
N LYS A 58 3.85 -6.08 15.55
CA LYS A 58 2.92 -6.58 16.57
C LYS A 58 1.61 -7.07 15.98
N ASN A 59 1.14 -6.43 14.90
CA ASN A 59 -0.12 -6.77 14.26
C ASN A 59 -0.04 -6.45 12.76
N PRO A 60 -0.08 -7.48 11.90
CA PRO A 60 0.01 -7.28 10.45
C PRO A 60 -1.29 -6.79 9.81
N ASP A 61 -2.39 -6.72 10.54
CA ASP A 61 -3.66 -6.28 10.00
C ASP A 61 -3.62 -4.79 9.64
N THR A 62 -4.02 -4.47 8.41
CA THR A 62 -4.00 -3.12 7.89
C THR A 62 -5.24 -2.83 7.07
N ALA A 63 -5.57 -1.56 6.94
CA ALA A 63 -6.55 -1.06 6.00
C ALA A 63 -5.90 0.06 5.19
N LEU A 64 -6.12 0.04 3.88
CA LEU A 64 -5.55 1.02 2.97
C LEU A 64 -6.66 1.68 2.17
N ALA A 65 -6.44 2.92 1.75
CA ALA A 65 -7.33 3.59 0.80
C ALA A 65 -6.49 4.31 -0.24
N ILE A 66 -6.87 4.17 -1.51
CA ILE A 66 -6.22 4.85 -2.63
C ILE A 66 -7.30 5.50 -3.48
N TRP A 67 -7.14 6.78 -3.73
CA TRP A 67 -8.03 7.55 -4.58
C TRP A 67 -7.35 7.77 -5.93
N SER A 68 -8.09 7.49 -7.01
CA SER A 68 -7.52 7.51 -8.36
C SER A 68 -7.26 8.91 -8.90
N GLY A 69 -7.86 9.93 -8.27
CA GLY A 69 -8.00 11.07 -9.08
C GLY A 69 -7.83 12.42 -8.47
N LYS A 70 -8.55 13.34 -9.10
CA LYS A 70 -8.50 14.76 -8.88
C LYS A 70 -9.83 15.29 -8.39
N GLU A 71 -10.93 14.62 -8.83
CA GLU A 71 -12.27 15.03 -8.51
C GLU A 71 -12.83 14.18 -7.38
N TYR A 72 -13.62 14.78 -6.53
CA TYR A 72 -14.30 14.09 -5.44
C TYR A 72 -15.06 12.85 -5.90
N SER A 73 -15.59 12.89 -7.13
CA SER A 73 -16.39 11.82 -7.72
C SER A 73 -15.58 10.71 -8.39
N ASP A 74 -14.25 10.84 -8.46
CA ASP A 74 -13.40 9.85 -9.12
C ASP A 74 -13.35 8.53 -8.34
N PRO A 75 -13.13 7.41 -9.02
CA PRO A 75 -13.06 6.11 -8.35
C PRO A 75 -11.98 6.04 -7.28
N TYR A 76 -12.25 5.22 -6.26
CA TYR A 76 -11.26 4.89 -5.25
C TYR A 76 -11.44 3.44 -4.81
N VAL A 77 -10.43 2.92 -4.12
CA VAL A 77 -10.49 1.59 -3.51
C VAL A 77 -10.20 1.70 -2.03
N ASP A 78 -10.85 0.83 -1.25
CA ASP A 78 -10.40 0.55 0.10
C ASP A 78 -10.01 -0.93 0.18
N ILE A 79 -8.98 -1.21 0.98
CA ILE A 79 -8.28 -2.48 0.95
C ILE A 79 -8.07 -2.99 2.36
N ILE A 80 -8.39 -4.26 2.57
CA ILE A 80 -8.01 -4.99 3.78
C ILE A 80 -6.81 -5.86 3.41
N ALA A 81 -5.70 -5.68 4.10
CA ALA A 81 -4.45 -6.32 3.74
C ALA A 81 -3.66 -6.77 4.96
N LYS A 82 -2.72 -7.68 4.72
CA LYS A 82 -1.68 -8.05 5.69
C LYS A 82 -0.39 -7.34 5.28
N GLY A 83 0.21 -6.60 6.20
CA GLY A 83 1.47 -5.92 5.97
C GLY A 83 2.64 -6.75 6.47
N THR A 84 3.67 -6.92 5.64
CA THR A 84 4.90 -7.60 6.00
C THR A 84 6.09 -6.67 5.83
N ILE A 85 7.11 -6.87 6.66
CA ILE A 85 8.29 -6.01 6.72
C ILE A 85 9.47 -6.80 6.17
N HIS A 86 10.20 -6.22 5.22
CA HIS A 86 11.33 -6.86 4.57
C HIS A 86 12.59 -6.00 4.70
N ASP A 87 13.58 -6.53 5.38
CA ASP A 87 14.85 -5.85 5.66
C ASP A 87 16.03 -6.46 4.90
N ASP A 88 15.79 -7.54 4.16
CA ASP A 88 16.82 -8.20 3.37
C ASP A 88 17.13 -7.45 2.08
N VAL A 89 18.40 -7.44 1.68
CA VAL A 89 18.86 -6.73 0.50
C VAL A 89 18.20 -7.25 -0.79
N ALA A 90 17.96 -8.56 -0.88
CA ALA A 90 17.33 -9.16 -2.05
C ALA A 90 15.94 -8.57 -2.32
N THR A 91 15.10 -8.46 -1.29
CA THR A 91 13.77 -7.87 -1.43
C THR A 91 13.85 -6.38 -1.73
N LYS A 92 14.76 -5.67 -1.08
CA LYS A 92 14.99 -4.25 -1.34
C LYS A 92 15.38 -4.00 -2.79
N LYS A 93 16.24 -4.85 -3.36
CA LYS A 93 16.63 -4.76 -4.78
C LYS A 93 15.46 -5.09 -5.71
N LYS A 94 14.67 -6.10 -5.38
CA LYS A 94 13.51 -6.51 -6.17
C LYS A 94 12.52 -5.36 -6.37
N TYR A 95 12.28 -4.58 -5.34
CA TYR A 95 11.30 -3.48 -5.36
C TYR A 95 11.95 -2.10 -5.50
N TRP A 96 13.27 -2.04 -5.75
CA TRP A 96 13.97 -0.78 -5.89
C TRP A 96 13.43 0.03 -7.06
N ASN A 97 13.27 1.34 -6.86
CA ASN A 97 12.84 2.26 -7.91
C ASN A 97 13.46 3.65 -7.68
N PRO A 98 13.41 4.55 -8.68
CA PRO A 98 14.04 5.88 -8.58
C PRO A 98 13.54 6.72 -7.40
N MET A 99 12.31 6.53 -6.97
CA MET A 99 11.78 7.26 -5.81
C MET A 99 12.51 6.86 -4.53
N PHE A 100 12.81 5.58 -4.36
CA PHE A 100 13.58 5.10 -3.21
C PHE A 100 14.99 5.66 -3.20
N GLU A 101 15.59 5.81 -4.39
CA GLU A 101 16.94 6.36 -4.53
C GLU A 101 17.05 7.77 -3.95
N GLN A 102 16.04 8.60 -4.12
CA GLN A 102 16.03 9.96 -3.56
C GLN A 102 16.15 9.97 -2.03
N PHE A 103 15.57 8.98 -1.36
CA PHE A 103 15.49 8.95 0.09
C PHE A 103 16.55 8.04 0.73
N PHE A 104 16.87 6.94 0.09
CA PHE A 104 17.69 5.88 0.71
C PHE A 104 18.99 5.62 -0.02
N LYS A 105 19.17 6.16 -1.20
CA LYS A 105 20.36 6.15 -2.06
C LYS A 105 20.72 4.79 -2.65
N THR A 106 20.72 3.73 -1.87
CA THR A 106 21.08 2.38 -2.34
C THR A 106 20.24 1.32 -1.63
N PRO A 107 20.00 0.15 -2.28
CA PRO A 107 19.28 -0.96 -1.64
C PRO A 107 19.99 -1.52 -0.41
N GLU A 108 21.30 -1.29 -0.28
CA GLU A 108 22.09 -1.76 0.85
C GLU A 108 21.95 -0.89 2.09
N ASN A 109 21.28 0.26 2.01
CA ASN A 109 21.08 1.15 3.15
C ASN A 109 20.32 0.42 4.27
N PRO A 110 20.92 0.27 5.49
CA PRO A 110 20.28 -0.46 6.57
C PRO A 110 19.14 0.29 7.27
N ASP A 111 18.96 1.57 6.96
CA ASP A 111 18.03 2.43 7.68
C ASP A 111 16.60 2.38 7.13
N PHE A 112 16.36 1.66 6.04
CA PHE A 112 15.01 1.51 5.51
C PHE A 112 14.59 0.06 5.39
N VAL A 113 13.29 -0.15 5.32
CA VAL A 113 12.66 -1.44 5.05
C VAL A 113 11.63 -1.28 3.93
N VAL A 114 11.35 -2.38 3.25
CA VAL A 114 10.27 -2.48 2.29
C VAL A 114 9.05 -3.07 3.01
N LEU A 115 7.90 -2.44 2.84
CA LEU A 115 6.63 -2.94 3.32
C LEU A 115 5.86 -3.51 2.13
N VAL A 116 5.37 -4.73 2.28
CA VAL A 116 4.51 -5.38 1.29
C VAL A 116 3.15 -5.62 1.93
N PHE A 117 2.11 -5.03 1.33
CA PHE A 117 0.73 -5.21 1.76
C PHE A 117 0.06 -6.18 0.81
N THR A 118 -0.30 -7.35 1.30
CA THR A 118 -0.99 -8.37 0.51
C THR A 118 -2.49 -8.21 0.72
N ALA A 119 -3.17 -7.74 -0.31
CA ALA A 119 -4.61 -7.51 -0.23
C ALA A 119 -5.36 -8.83 -0.12
N GLY A 120 -6.21 -8.95 0.88
CA GLY A 120 -7.17 -10.05 1.02
C GLY A 120 -8.52 -9.68 0.42
N GLU A 121 -8.89 -8.41 0.51
CA GLU A 121 -10.15 -7.91 0.00
C GLU A 121 -9.96 -6.48 -0.46
N ILE A 122 -10.50 -6.16 -1.65
CA ILE A 122 -10.46 -4.81 -2.21
C ILE A 122 -11.88 -4.44 -2.63
N THR A 123 -12.39 -3.35 -2.09
CA THR A 123 -13.68 -2.79 -2.49
C THR A 123 -13.43 -1.65 -3.46
N TYR A 124 -13.94 -1.79 -4.68
CA TYR A 124 -13.86 -0.77 -5.71
C TYR A 124 -15.13 0.07 -5.70
N HIS A 125 -14.94 1.38 -5.61
CA HIS A 125 -16.02 2.36 -5.66
C HIS A 125 -15.92 3.12 -6.98
N GLY A 126 -16.91 2.95 -7.83
CA GLY A 126 -16.93 3.55 -9.16
C GLY A 126 -17.22 5.04 -9.14
N LYS A 127 -17.03 5.67 -10.29
CA LYS A 127 -17.24 7.11 -10.46
C LYS A 127 -18.65 7.52 -10.04
N ASN A 128 -18.77 8.63 -9.31
CA ASN A 128 -20.03 9.17 -8.81
C ASN A 128 -20.81 8.17 -7.94
N MET A 129 -20.10 7.28 -7.26
CA MET A 129 -20.71 6.22 -6.45
C MET A 129 -21.66 5.33 -7.27
N SER A 130 -21.38 5.19 -8.57
CA SER A 130 -22.23 4.46 -9.50
C SER A 130 -22.21 2.94 -9.30
N SER A 131 -21.14 2.43 -8.70
CA SER A 131 -20.99 1.00 -8.44
C SER A 131 -20.12 0.78 -7.20
N MET A 132 -20.31 -0.38 -6.59
CA MET A 132 -19.47 -0.86 -5.52
C MET A 132 -19.31 -2.36 -5.70
N GLU A 133 -18.09 -2.81 -5.94
CA GLU A 133 -17.79 -4.22 -6.18
C GLU A 133 -16.62 -4.66 -5.32
N VAL A 134 -16.67 -5.91 -4.86
CA VAL A 134 -15.66 -6.47 -3.96
C VAL A 134 -14.87 -7.56 -4.65
N TRP A 135 -13.55 -7.41 -4.65
CA TRP A 135 -12.61 -8.45 -5.07
C TRP A 135 -12.07 -9.15 -3.83
N LYS A 136 -12.00 -10.47 -3.86
CA LYS A 136 -11.41 -11.28 -2.79
C LYS A 136 -10.31 -12.17 -3.36
N ARG A 137 -9.22 -12.30 -2.57
CA ARG A 137 -8.11 -13.17 -2.94
C ARG A 137 -8.52 -14.63 -2.93
#